data_609933c914040ea41f3a791ddd80093a
#
_entry.id   609933c914040ea41f3a791ddd80093a
#
_cell.length_a   1.000
_cell.length_b   1.000
_cell.length_c   1.000
_cell.angle_alpha   90.00
_cell.angle_beta   90.00
_cell.angle_gamma   90.00
#
_symmetry.space_group_name_H-M   'P 1'
#
loop_
_entity.id
_entity.type
_entity.pdbx_description
1 polymer ?
#
loop_
_entity_poly.entity_id
_entity_poly.type
_entity_poly.pdbx_seq_one_letter_code
_entity_poly.pdbx_strand_id
1 'polypeptide(L)'
;MIKPRWFVLAAVLTACGGSSTPSTVAPSNSAKGAVESFMLAVADSNLAGMANVWGTSAGPASRTGQPSDYQRRVAIMQAYLRNESHRIVSDTPDAAGTSSALQDEIRRQLCSWVVPFTAVKLGDGSWVVSQVDLTAAGNPARPCVPGGVQQDTTS
;
A
#
# COMPACT_ATOMS: atom_id res chain seq x y z
N MET A 1 -59.23 -27.90 35.18
CA MET A 1 -57.86 -28.45 34.91
C MET A 1 -57.20 -27.54 33.89
N ILE A 2 -56.34 -26.62 34.36
CA ILE A 2 -55.64 -25.65 33.53
C ILE A 2 -54.21 -26.18 33.37
N LYS A 3 -53.78 -26.51 32.14
CA LYS A 3 -52.40 -26.91 31.83
C LYS A 3 -51.56 -25.66 31.61
N PRO A 4 -50.42 -25.43 32.28
CA PRO A 4 -49.52 -24.34 31.97
C PRO A 4 -48.69 -24.68 30.71
N ARG A 5 -48.78 -23.83 29.71
CA ARG A 5 -47.92 -23.87 28.53
C ARG A 5 -46.61 -23.16 28.88
N TRP A 6 -45.53 -23.90 28.95
CA TRP A 6 -44.19 -23.36 29.08
C TRP A 6 -43.74 -22.78 27.73
N PHE A 7 -43.57 -21.48 27.67
CA PHE A 7 -42.89 -20.81 26.57
C PHE A 7 -41.39 -20.91 26.83
N VAL A 8 -40.72 -21.71 26.00
CA VAL A 8 -39.25 -21.73 25.91
C VAL A 8 -38.84 -20.57 25.04
N LEU A 9 -38.30 -19.51 25.61
CA LEU A 9 -37.67 -18.40 24.90
C LEU A 9 -36.28 -18.89 24.45
N ALA A 10 -36.10 -19.23 23.19
CA ALA A 10 -34.79 -19.48 22.59
C ALA A 10 -34.14 -18.13 22.28
N ALA A 11 -33.17 -17.71 23.09
CA ALA A 11 -32.33 -16.56 22.78
C ALA A 11 -31.30 -16.95 21.70
N VAL A 12 -31.49 -16.49 20.47
CA VAL A 12 -30.52 -16.62 19.39
C VAL A 12 -29.48 -15.53 19.57
N LEU A 13 -28.31 -15.90 20.10
CA LEU A 13 -27.11 -15.06 20.11
C LEU A 13 -26.51 -15.07 18.70
N THR A 14 -26.83 -14.09 17.88
CA THR A 14 -26.10 -13.80 16.64
C THR A 14 -24.75 -13.22 16.99
N ALA A 15 -23.72 -14.05 17.03
CA ALA A 15 -22.34 -13.63 17.09
C ALA A 15 -21.98 -13.04 15.71
N CYS A 16 -21.98 -11.70 15.58
CA CYS A 16 -21.32 -11.00 14.49
C CYS A 16 -19.79 -11.15 14.65
N GLY A 17 -19.27 -12.28 14.24
CA GLY A 17 -17.85 -12.47 13.99
C GLY A 17 -17.51 -11.82 12.65
N GLY A 18 -17.19 -10.52 12.66
CA GLY A 18 -16.61 -9.85 11.50
C GLY A 18 -15.21 -10.40 11.26
N SER A 19 -15.09 -11.47 10.50
CA SER A 19 -13.82 -11.86 9.89
C SER A 19 -13.51 -10.83 8.83
N SER A 20 -12.66 -9.83 9.15
CA SER A 20 -12.02 -8.99 8.14
C SER A 20 -11.08 -9.88 7.33
N THR A 21 -11.59 -10.46 6.24
CA THR A 21 -10.76 -11.06 5.21
C THR A 21 -9.83 -9.96 4.70
N PRO A 22 -8.49 -10.14 4.72
CA PRO A 22 -7.59 -9.17 4.15
C PRO A 22 -7.98 -8.97 2.69
N SER A 23 -8.26 -7.73 2.30
CA SER A 23 -8.61 -7.38 0.92
C SER A 23 -7.51 -7.90 0.01
N THR A 24 -7.87 -8.77 -0.94
CA THR A 24 -6.93 -9.31 -1.92
C THR A 24 -6.60 -8.18 -2.90
N VAL A 25 -5.51 -7.47 -2.66
CA VAL A 25 -5.02 -6.44 -3.55
C VAL A 25 -4.39 -7.11 -4.77
N ALA A 26 -4.84 -6.73 -5.96
CA ALA A 26 -4.38 -7.29 -7.23
C ALA A 26 -3.70 -6.21 -8.09
N PRO A 27 -2.80 -6.60 -9.02
CA PRO A 27 -2.23 -5.69 -10.00
C PRO A 27 -3.31 -4.91 -10.76
N SER A 28 -3.02 -3.65 -11.05
CA SER A 28 -3.94 -2.72 -11.69
C SER A 28 -3.80 -2.74 -13.22
N ASN A 29 -4.76 -2.15 -13.93
CA ASN A 29 -4.72 -1.95 -15.38
C ASN A 29 -4.02 -0.65 -15.81
N SER A 30 -3.48 0.14 -14.87
CA SER A 30 -2.75 1.38 -15.14
C SER A 30 -1.63 1.60 -14.14
N ALA A 31 -0.61 2.37 -14.52
CA ALA A 31 0.49 2.77 -13.66
C ALA A 31 0.00 3.52 -12.42
N LYS A 32 -0.90 4.48 -12.61
CA LYS A 32 -1.53 5.23 -11.52
C LYS A 32 -2.27 4.31 -10.57
N GLY A 33 -3.11 3.42 -11.10
CA GLY A 33 -3.86 2.46 -10.29
C GLY A 33 -2.96 1.48 -9.52
N ALA A 34 -1.77 1.15 -10.06
CA ALA A 34 -0.80 0.32 -9.35
C ALA A 34 -0.26 1.03 -8.10
N VAL A 35 0.08 2.33 -8.20
CA VAL A 35 0.50 3.13 -7.04
C VAL A 35 -0.64 3.30 -6.04
N GLU A 36 -1.87 3.59 -6.50
CA GLU A 36 -3.05 3.70 -5.63
C GLU A 36 -3.32 2.40 -4.87
N SER A 37 -3.27 1.24 -5.54
CA SER A 37 -3.45 -0.07 -4.92
C SER A 37 -2.34 -0.39 -3.91
N PHE A 38 -1.11 -0.01 -4.23
CA PHE A 38 0.03 -0.17 -3.34
C PHE A 38 -0.12 0.69 -2.09
N MET A 39 -0.48 1.97 -2.24
CA MET A 39 -0.67 2.90 -1.12
C MET A 39 -1.88 2.54 -0.26
N LEU A 40 -2.94 1.97 -0.84
CA LEU A 40 -4.05 1.40 -0.08
C LEU A 40 -3.56 0.24 0.81
N ALA A 41 -2.76 -0.68 0.26
CA ALA A 41 -2.17 -1.77 1.04
C ALA A 41 -1.23 -1.25 2.15
N VAL A 42 -0.49 -0.15 1.91
CA VAL A 42 0.30 0.54 2.94
C VAL A 42 -0.59 1.04 4.07
N ALA A 43 -1.68 1.73 3.76
CA ALA A 43 -2.63 2.28 4.74
C ALA A 43 -3.26 1.18 5.59
N ASP A 44 -3.61 0.06 4.97
CA ASP A 44 -4.20 -1.11 5.63
C ASP A 44 -3.17 -1.97 6.39
N SER A 45 -1.87 -1.62 6.34
CA SER A 45 -0.77 -2.45 6.85
C SER A 45 -0.78 -3.87 6.29
N ASN A 46 -1.26 -4.02 5.05
CA ASN A 46 -1.41 -5.29 4.36
C ASN A 46 -0.13 -5.62 3.57
N LEU A 47 0.88 -6.18 4.26
CA LEU A 47 2.16 -6.54 3.64
C LEU A 47 2.02 -7.55 2.50
N ALA A 48 1.09 -8.49 2.62
CA ALA A 48 0.81 -9.45 1.56
C ALA A 48 0.21 -8.76 0.33
N GLY A 49 -0.71 -7.82 0.54
CA GLY A 49 -1.27 -6.98 -0.51
C GLY A 49 -0.21 -6.14 -1.19
N MET A 50 0.69 -5.52 -0.44
CA MET A 50 1.83 -4.79 -1.01
C MET A 50 2.70 -5.69 -1.90
N ALA A 51 3.03 -6.91 -1.45
CA ALA A 51 3.81 -7.87 -2.25
C ALA A 51 3.09 -8.35 -3.51
N ASN A 52 1.75 -8.28 -3.57
CA ASN A 52 0.95 -8.61 -4.74
C ASN A 52 0.97 -7.51 -5.81
N VAL A 53 1.25 -6.27 -5.44
CA VAL A 53 1.26 -5.11 -6.36
C VAL A 53 2.62 -4.44 -6.45
N TRP A 54 3.65 -5.02 -5.85
CA TRP A 54 5.04 -4.62 -5.97
C TRP A 54 5.89 -5.75 -6.53
N GLY A 55 6.81 -5.43 -7.46
CA GLY A 55 7.66 -6.45 -8.07
C GLY A 55 8.48 -5.91 -9.23
N THR A 56 8.68 -6.73 -10.25
CA THR A 56 9.42 -6.41 -11.46
C THR A 56 8.56 -6.67 -12.69
N SER A 57 9.09 -6.41 -13.90
CA SER A 57 8.42 -6.79 -15.15
C SER A 57 8.15 -8.30 -15.28
N ALA A 58 8.83 -9.15 -14.50
CA ALA A 58 8.57 -10.59 -14.42
C ALA A 58 7.31 -10.93 -13.60
N GLY A 59 6.84 -10.00 -12.77
CA GLY A 59 5.63 -10.16 -11.98
C GLY A 59 5.74 -9.65 -10.54
N PRO A 60 4.64 -9.76 -9.78
CA PRO A 60 4.60 -9.41 -8.37
C PRO A 60 5.58 -10.24 -7.54
N ALA A 61 6.16 -9.63 -6.51
CA ALA A 61 7.12 -10.28 -5.62
C ALA A 61 6.53 -11.49 -4.90
N SER A 62 5.24 -11.46 -4.54
CA SER A 62 4.53 -12.58 -3.92
C SER A 62 4.49 -13.83 -4.82
N ARG A 63 4.46 -13.65 -6.14
CA ARG A 63 4.39 -14.73 -7.12
C ARG A 63 5.77 -15.19 -7.59
N THR A 64 6.70 -14.25 -7.77
CA THR A 64 8.04 -14.53 -8.28
C THR A 64 9.03 -14.93 -7.18
N GLY A 65 8.74 -14.59 -5.92
CA GLY A 65 9.70 -14.72 -4.82
C GLY A 65 10.91 -13.79 -4.94
N GLN A 66 10.83 -12.77 -5.82
CA GLN A 66 11.97 -11.88 -6.12
C GLN A 66 11.65 -10.43 -5.76
N PRO A 67 12.63 -9.74 -5.19
CA PRO A 67 13.91 -10.24 -4.67
C PRO A 67 13.70 -11.19 -3.47
N SER A 68 14.67 -12.05 -3.16
CA SER A 68 14.51 -13.07 -2.10
C SER A 68 14.19 -12.50 -0.72
N ASP A 69 14.54 -11.24 -0.47
CA ASP A 69 14.25 -10.47 0.75
C ASP A 69 13.00 -9.59 0.64
N TYR A 70 12.11 -9.85 -0.33
CA TYR A 70 10.95 -8.99 -0.62
C TYR A 70 10.06 -8.74 0.61
N GLN A 71 9.87 -9.72 1.48
CA GLN A 71 9.05 -9.56 2.69
C GLN A 71 9.63 -8.48 3.63
N ARG A 72 10.96 -8.46 3.78
CA ARG A 72 11.64 -7.42 4.55
C ARG A 72 11.50 -6.05 3.87
N ARG A 73 11.62 -6.00 2.54
CA ARG A 73 11.49 -4.75 1.78
C ARG A 73 10.09 -4.16 1.88
N VAL A 74 9.04 -4.95 1.74
CA VAL A 74 7.66 -4.43 1.89
C VAL A 74 7.39 -3.94 3.30
N ALA A 75 7.95 -4.58 4.33
CA ALA A 75 7.83 -4.12 5.71
C ALA A 75 8.52 -2.76 5.93
N ILE A 76 9.71 -2.57 5.33
CA ILE A 76 10.41 -1.27 5.37
C ILE A 76 9.61 -0.21 4.60
N MET A 77 9.15 -0.52 3.39
CA MET A 77 8.34 0.40 2.60
C MET A 77 7.07 0.81 3.35
N GLN A 78 6.38 -0.14 3.98
CA GLN A 78 5.20 0.15 4.79
C GLN A 78 5.51 1.14 5.91
N ALA A 79 6.62 0.95 6.65
CA ALA A 79 7.01 1.83 7.73
C ALA A 79 7.30 3.26 7.25
N TYR A 80 8.00 3.40 6.11
CA TYR A 80 8.36 4.70 5.52
C TYR A 80 7.19 5.43 4.87
N LEU A 81 6.26 4.70 4.27
CA LEU A 81 5.16 5.26 3.48
C LEU A 81 3.87 5.43 4.28
N ARG A 82 3.84 5.06 5.56
CA ARG A 82 2.69 5.33 6.43
C ARG A 82 2.29 6.80 6.32
N ASN A 83 1.02 7.04 6.08
CA ASN A 83 0.50 8.39 5.84
C ASN A 83 -0.94 8.51 6.34
N GLU A 84 -1.41 9.73 6.51
CA GLU A 84 -2.80 10.07 6.81
C GLU A 84 -3.59 10.29 5.52
N SER A 85 -2.90 10.71 4.46
CA SER A 85 -3.43 10.85 3.12
C SER A 85 -2.30 10.89 2.09
N HIS A 86 -2.63 10.52 0.86
CA HIS A 86 -1.72 10.64 -0.27
C HIS A 86 -2.44 11.12 -1.52
N ARG A 87 -1.67 11.63 -2.47
CA ARG A 87 -2.18 12.12 -3.75
C ARG A 87 -1.12 12.03 -4.83
N ILE A 88 -1.41 11.32 -5.91
CA ILE A 88 -0.53 11.32 -7.08
C ILE A 88 -0.57 12.69 -7.75
N VAL A 89 0.58 13.35 -7.84
CA VAL A 89 0.74 14.70 -8.37
C VAL A 89 1.29 14.71 -9.79
N SER A 90 1.95 13.65 -10.24
CA SER A 90 2.36 13.47 -11.63
C SER A 90 2.40 12.00 -12.04
N ASP A 91 2.21 11.75 -13.32
CA ASP A 91 2.32 10.44 -13.97
C ASP A 91 2.91 10.67 -15.37
N THR A 92 4.12 10.18 -15.58
CA THR A 92 4.90 10.38 -16.80
C THR A 92 5.29 9.04 -17.39
N PRO A 93 4.52 8.52 -18.37
CA PRO A 93 4.86 7.28 -19.03
C PRO A 93 6.14 7.41 -19.87
N ASP A 94 6.87 6.30 -20.02
CA ASP A 94 7.98 6.21 -20.96
C ASP A 94 7.46 6.17 -22.42
N ALA A 95 8.38 6.36 -23.37
CA ALA A 95 8.04 6.38 -24.79
C ALA A 95 7.48 5.04 -25.30
N ALA A 96 7.82 3.94 -24.65
CA ALA A 96 7.36 2.60 -25.00
C ALA A 96 6.02 2.21 -24.34
N GLY A 97 5.55 2.99 -23.35
CA GLY A 97 4.34 2.69 -22.58
C GLY A 97 4.47 1.43 -21.70
N THR A 98 5.70 1.06 -21.35
CA THR A 98 6.02 -0.12 -20.55
C THR A 98 6.39 0.20 -19.11
N SER A 99 6.71 1.46 -18.83
CA SER A 99 6.94 1.98 -17.49
C SER A 99 6.38 3.39 -17.34
N SER A 100 6.18 3.82 -16.12
CA SER A 100 5.80 5.20 -15.81
C SER A 100 6.49 5.65 -14.54
N ALA A 101 6.96 6.90 -14.56
CA ALA A 101 7.46 7.60 -13.39
C ALA A 101 6.32 8.43 -12.78
N LEU A 102 6.00 8.16 -11.52
CA LEU A 102 4.94 8.87 -10.79
C LEU A 102 5.53 9.60 -9.60
N GLN A 103 4.86 10.67 -9.19
CA GLN A 103 5.15 11.33 -7.93
C GLN A 103 3.91 11.29 -7.06
N ASP A 104 4.04 10.82 -5.83
CA ASP A 104 2.97 10.74 -4.85
C ASP A 104 3.28 11.63 -3.65
N GLU A 105 2.42 12.62 -3.41
CA GLU A 105 2.50 13.47 -2.22
C GLU A 105 1.86 12.72 -1.05
N ILE A 106 2.67 12.34 -0.06
CA ILE A 106 2.21 11.75 1.19
C ILE A 106 2.19 12.79 2.30
N ARG A 107 1.20 12.70 3.19
CA ARG A 107 1.04 13.58 4.35
C ARG A 107 1.08 12.81 5.64
N ARG A 108 1.86 13.30 6.59
CA ARG A 108 1.92 12.81 7.97
C ARG A 108 2.01 14.01 8.91
N GLN A 109 1.12 14.08 9.87
CA GLN A 109 1.05 15.22 10.78
C GLN A 109 0.96 16.55 9.98
N LEU A 110 1.87 17.48 10.21
CA LEU A 110 1.90 18.80 9.56
C LEU A 110 2.86 18.88 8.36
N CYS A 111 3.43 17.76 7.92
CA CYS A 111 4.38 17.73 6.80
C CYS A 111 3.86 16.91 5.63
N SER A 112 4.35 17.28 4.45
CA SER A 112 4.17 16.50 3.22
C SER A 112 5.51 16.22 2.54
N TRP A 113 5.57 15.09 1.83
CA TRP A 113 6.71 14.66 1.05
C TRP A 113 6.24 14.21 -0.32
N VAL A 114 6.98 14.55 -1.35
CA VAL A 114 6.72 14.03 -2.69
C VAL A 114 7.67 12.85 -2.93
N VAL A 115 7.10 11.66 -3.00
CA VAL A 115 7.85 10.41 -3.13
C VAL A 115 7.79 9.92 -4.57
N PRO A 116 8.95 9.73 -5.22
CA PRO A 116 9.01 9.14 -6.56
C PRO A 116 8.71 7.64 -6.54
N PHE A 117 7.85 7.22 -7.46
CA PHE A 117 7.51 5.83 -7.76
C PHE A 117 7.84 5.52 -9.21
N THR A 118 8.19 4.27 -9.47
CA THR A 118 8.18 3.71 -10.83
C THR A 118 7.22 2.54 -10.87
N ALA A 119 6.29 2.55 -11.81
CA ALA A 119 5.43 1.42 -12.12
C ALA A 119 5.86 0.80 -13.45
N VAL A 120 5.71 -0.53 -13.57
CA VAL A 120 6.05 -1.27 -14.79
C VAL A 120 4.86 -2.13 -15.23
N LYS A 121 4.73 -2.26 -16.55
CA LYS A 121 3.71 -3.09 -17.18
C LYS A 121 4.18 -4.54 -17.25
N LEU A 122 3.31 -5.45 -16.88
CA LEU A 122 3.54 -6.88 -16.97
C LEU A 122 3.14 -7.42 -18.36
N GLY A 123 3.57 -8.64 -18.67
CA GLY A 123 3.25 -9.29 -19.95
C GLY A 123 1.75 -9.53 -20.19
N ASP A 124 0.93 -9.57 -19.13
CA ASP A 124 -0.53 -9.68 -19.21
C ASP A 124 -1.24 -8.32 -19.33
N GLY A 125 -0.49 -7.22 -19.40
CA GLY A 125 -1.00 -5.87 -19.51
C GLY A 125 -1.32 -5.20 -18.18
N SER A 126 -1.25 -5.91 -17.07
CA SER A 126 -1.40 -5.31 -15.74
C SER A 126 -0.13 -4.55 -15.30
N TRP A 127 -0.25 -3.77 -14.22
CA TRP A 127 0.82 -2.91 -13.73
C TRP A 127 1.12 -3.20 -12.27
N VAL A 128 2.40 -3.12 -11.92
CA VAL A 128 2.90 -3.19 -10.55
C VAL A 128 3.87 -2.04 -10.26
N VAL A 129 3.98 -1.66 -9.00
CA VAL A 129 5.05 -0.76 -8.53
C VAL A 129 6.38 -1.54 -8.58
N SER A 130 7.42 -0.96 -9.16
CA SER A 130 8.74 -1.60 -9.24
C SER A 130 9.78 -0.92 -8.34
N GLN A 131 9.69 0.40 -8.21
CA GLN A 131 10.63 1.17 -7.39
C GLN A 131 9.88 2.24 -6.59
N VAL A 132 10.42 2.53 -5.41
CA VAL A 132 9.98 3.61 -4.53
C VAL A 132 11.23 4.26 -3.96
N ASP A 133 11.36 5.58 -4.10
CA ASP A 133 12.43 6.33 -3.46
C ASP A 133 12.07 6.66 -2.01
N LEU A 134 12.46 5.78 -1.09
CA LEU A 134 12.17 5.95 0.33
C LEU A 134 12.96 7.10 0.97
N THR A 135 14.06 7.56 0.35
CA THR A 135 14.82 8.70 0.87
C THR A 135 14.00 9.98 0.81
N ALA A 136 13.11 10.09 -0.19
CA ALA A 136 12.19 11.20 -0.35
C ALA A 136 10.97 11.14 0.61
N ALA A 137 10.72 10.01 1.27
CA ALA A 137 9.57 9.83 2.16
C ALA A 137 9.75 10.42 3.56
N GLY A 138 10.91 11.02 3.85
CA GLY A 138 11.30 11.47 5.19
C GLY A 138 11.55 10.31 6.16
N ASN A 139 12.16 10.60 7.29
CA ASN A 139 12.45 9.57 8.29
C ASN A 139 11.25 9.39 9.25
N PRO A 140 10.58 8.22 9.26
CA PRO A 140 9.42 7.99 10.12
C PRO A 140 9.75 7.99 11.63
N ALA A 141 11.01 7.83 12.01
CA ALA A 141 11.46 7.87 13.40
C ALA A 141 11.77 9.29 13.90
N ARG A 142 11.73 10.29 13.02
CA ARG A 142 11.98 11.68 13.39
C ARG A 142 10.68 12.48 13.34
N PRO A 143 10.44 13.36 14.34
CA PRO A 143 9.31 14.27 14.29
C PRO A 143 9.37 15.15 13.05
N CYS A 144 8.24 15.37 12.42
CA CYS A 144 8.08 16.35 11.37
C CYS A 144 8.15 17.77 11.98
N VAL A 145 9.01 18.62 11.43
CA VAL A 145 9.09 20.05 11.79
C VAL A 145 8.48 20.84 10.63
N PRO A 146 7.30 21.45 10.81
CA PRO A 146 6.68 22.26 9.77
C PRO A 146 7.59 23.40 9.34
N GLY A 147 7.79 23.56 8.01
CA GLY A 147 8.63 24.62 7.45
C GLY A 147 10.15 24.39 7.59
N GLY A 148 10.58 23.29 8.17
CA GLY A 148 11.98 22.89 8.22
C GLY A 148 12.41 22.24 6.91
N VAL A 149 13.37 22.86 6.22
CA VAL A 149 14.14 22.17 5.18
C VAL A 149 14.88 21.05 5.90
N GLN A 150 14.53 19.78 5.62
CA GLN A 150 15.35 18.67 6.09
C GLN A 150 16.69 18.72 5.35
N GLN A 151 17.68 19.35 5.98
CA GLN A 151 19.06 19.22 5.54
C GLN A 151 19.50 17.81 5.88
N ASP A 152 19.69 16.98 4.85
CA ASP A 152 20.52 15.80 4.96
C ASP A 152 21.95 16.25 5.29
N THR A 153 22.27 16.25 6.56
CA THR A 153 23.67 16.35 7.00
C THR A 153 24.26 14.96 6.83
N THR A 154 24.68 14.64 5.60
CA THR A 154 25.67 13.61 5.33
C THR A 154 27.03 14.17 5.78
N SER A 155 27.52 13.70 6.89
CA SER A 155 28.95 13.78 7.28
C SER A 155 29.50 12.39 7.35
#